data_723d68c62783d1ff9fed146daff0c338
#
_entry.id   723d68c62783d1ff9fed146daff0c338
#
_cell.length_a   1.000
_cell.length_b   1.000
_cell.length_c   1.000
_cell.angle_alpha   90.00
_cell.angle_beta   90.00
_cell.angle_gamma   90.00
#
_symmetry.space_group_name_H-M   'P 1'
#
loop_
_entity.id
_entity.type
_entity.pdbx_description
1 polymer ?
#
loop_
_entity_poly.entity_id
_entity_poly.type
_entity_poly.pdbx_seq_one_letter_code
_entity_poly.pdbx_strand_id
1 'polypeptide(L)'
;MQYVRSIDDLDRLRSLSGTKWSRHGPDVLPAWVADMDLVPAEAIRGAIRDMVDRGDLGYQTELNESLVPSWRRWLDRRHGLSLPEPEIWPFAGVLHGLETALMLHTRPGDGVALF
;
A
#
# COMPACT_ATOMS: atom_id res chain seq x y z
N MET A 1 -17.00 -7.09 2.22
CA MET A 1 -16.25 -5.96 2.82
C MET A 1 -16.81 -5.72 4.21
N GLN A 2 -16.00 -5.89 5.25
CA GLN A 2 -16.43 -5.73 6.64
C GLN A 2 -16.15 -4.28 7.03
N TYR A 3 -17.19 -3.53 7.32
CA TYR A 3 -17.08 -2.14 7.79
C TYR A 3 -16.97 -2.09 9.31
N VAL A 4 -16.29 -1.09 9.84
CA VAL A 4 -16.34 -0.77 11.27
C VAL A 4 -17.78 -0.38 11.62
N ARG A 5 -18.45 -1.18 12.46
CA ARG A 5 -19.88 -1.04 12.76
C ARG A 5 -20.21 -0.95 14.25
N SER A 6 -19.24 -1.18 15.11
CA SER A 6 -19.47 -1.28 16.56
C SER A 6 -18.37 -0.62 17.37
N ILE A 7 -18.65 -0.46 18.65
CA ILE A 7 -17.67 0.03 19.63
C ILE A 7 -16.49 -0.95 19.78
N ASP A 8 -16.73 -2.25 19.58
CA ASP A 8 -15.68 -3.27 19.64
C ASP A 8 -14.66 -3.06 18.52
N ASP A 9 -15.11 -2.61 17.35
CA ASP A 9 -14.23 -2.23 16.24
C ASP A 9 -13.36 -1.02 16.61
N LEU A 10 -13.91 -0.06 17.36
CA LEU A 10 -13.17 1.12 17.81
C LEU A 10 -12.09 0.75 18.85
N ASP A 11 -12.39 -0.14 19.79
CA ASP A 11 -11.43 -0.62 20.77
C ASP A 11 -10.29 -1.40 20.09
N ARG A 12 -10.62 -2.21 19.11
CA ARG A 12 -9.62 -2.86 18.26
C ARG A 12 -8.72 -1.81 17.57
N LEU A 13 -9.29 -0.77 16.98
CA LEU A 13 -8.52 0.26 16.30
C LEU A 13 -7.59 1.00 17.26
N ARG A 14 -8.07 1.33 18.45
CA ARG A 14 -7.27 1.98 19.49
C ARG A 14 -6.15 1.10 20.03
N SER A 15 -6.26 -0.21 19.93
CA SER A 15 -5.21 -1.17 20.31
C SER A 15 -4.08 -1.28 19.28
N LEU A 16 -4.24 -0.70 18.08
CA LEU A 16 -3.21 -0.75 17.04
C LEU A 16 -2.03 0.17 17.38
N SER A 17 -0.82 -0.33 17.13
CA SER A 17 0.43 0.42 17.33
C SER A 17 0.76 1.37 16.17
N GLY A 18 -0.02 1.37 15.09
CA GLY A 18 0.18 2.24 13.94
C GLY A 18 0.06 3.72 14.30
N THR A 19 0.87 4.57 13.68
CA THR A 19 0.97 6.01 13.97
C THR A 19 -0.38 6.73 13.94
N LYS A 20 -1.31 6.29 13.10
CA LYS A 20 -2.65 6.88 13.00
C LYS A 20 -3.37 6.89 14.36
N TRP A 21 -3.39 5.74 15.03
CA TRP A 21 -4.15 5.52 16.26
C TRP A 21 -3.35 5.75 17.54
N SER A 22 -2.01 5.73 17.47
CA SER A 22 -1.14 5.89 18.64
C SER A 22 -0.72 7.34 18.92
N ARG A 23 -0.86 8.25 17.95
CA ARG A 23 -0.33 9.62 18.05
C ARG A 23 -1.12 10.53 18.98
N HIS A 24 -2.41 10.34 19.08
CA HIS A 24 -3.32 11.20 19.84
C HIS A 24 -4.00 10.42 20.97
N GLY A 25 -4.50 11.14 21.97
CA GLY A 25 -5.21 10.53 23.10
C GLY A 25 -6.51 9.81 22.69
N PRO A 26 -7.08 9.02 23.63
CA PRO A 26 -8.21 8.13 23.33
C PRO A 26 -9.50 8.86 22.96
N ASP A 27 -9.60 10.15 23.29
CA ASP A 27 -10.79 10.97 22.98
C ASP A 27 -10.75 11.60 21.58
N VAL A 28 -9.66 11.36 20.82
CA VAL A 28 -9.49 11.91 19.47
C VAL A 28 -9.72 10.83 18.43
N LEU A 29 -10.62 11.09 17.48
CA LEU A 29 -10.79 10.26 16.29
C LEU A 29 -9.79 10.72 15.21
N PRO A 30 -8.81 9.89 14.84
CA PRO A 30 -7.79 10.29 13.88
C PRO A 30 -8.32 10.26 12.45
N ALA A 31 -8.23 11.38 11.75
CA ALA A 31 -8.58 11.51 10.34
C ALA A 31 -7.49 12.22 9.52
N TRP A 32 -6.27 12.26 10.05
CA TRP A 32 -5.17 13.07 9.52
C TRP A 32 -4.27 12.32 8.52
N VAL A 33 -4.37 11.01 8.45
CA VAL A 33 -3.58 10.18 7.54
C VAL A 33 -4.47 9.14 6.85
N ALA A 34 -4.19 8.90 5.57
CA ALA A 34 -4.92 7.96 4.73
C ALA A 34 -4.50 6.50 4.99
N ASP A 35 -4.64 6.07 6.25
CA ASP A 35 -4.40 4.69 6.65
C ASP A 35 -5.73 3.96 6.86
N MET A 36 -5.82 2.72 6.40
CA MET A 36 -7.07 1.97 6.38
C MET A 36 -7.41 1.38 7.75
N ASP A 37 -8.63 1.63 8.21
CA ASP A 37 -9.18 1.06 9.44
C ASP A 37 -9.87 -0.29 9.23
N LEU A 38 -10.05 -0.68 7.97
CA LEU A 38 -10.73 -1.93 7.62
C LEU A 38 -9.76 -3.12 7.70
N VAL A 39 -10.27 -4.23 8.20
CA VAL A 39 -9.54 -5.50 8.14
C VAL A 39 -9.39 -5.92 6.66
N PRO A 40 -8.19 -6.30 6.20
CA PRO A 40 -8.02 -6.79 4.84
C PRO A 40 -8.88 -8.00 4.54
N ALA A 41 -9.28 -8.15 3.28
CA ALA A 41 -10.07 -9.31 2.84
C ALA A 41 -9.37 -10.63 3.19
N GLU A 42 -10.14 -11.67 3.52
CA GLU A 42 -9.58 -12.95 3.98
C GLU A 42 -8.65 -13.58 2.94
N ALA A 43 -8.92 -13.41 1.65
CA ALA A 43 -8.02 -13.87 0.59
C ALA A 43 -6.61 -13.26 0.69
N ILE A 44 -6.50 -11.97 1.05
CA ILE A 44 -5.22 -11.30 1.26
C ILE A 44 -4.53 -11.82 2.52
N ARG A 45 -5.29 -11.90 3.61
CA ARG A 45 -4.79 -12.40 4.90
C ARG A 45 -4.31 -13.84 4.81
N GLY A 46 -5.08 -14.69 4.11
CA GLY A 46 -4.72 -16.08 3.84
C GLY A 46 -3.41 -16.18 3.06
N ALA A 47 -3.28 -15.46 1.96
CA ALA A 47 -2.06 -15.47 1.16
C ALA A 47 -0.81 -15.04 1.96
N ILE A 48 -0.95 -14.02 2.83
CA ILE A 48 0.16 -13.60 3.69
C ILE A 48 0.51 -14.68 4.73
N ARG A 49 -0.49 -15.30 5.38
CA ARG A 49 -0.24 -16.40 6.33
C ARG A 49 0.46 -17.57 5.66
N ASP A 50 -0.04 -17.99 4.50
CA ASP A 50 0.56 -19.10 3.74
C ASP A 50 2.02 -18.84 3.38
N MET A 51 2.35 -17.60 3.05
CA MET A 51 3.73 -17.17 2.76
C MET A 51 4.62 -17.26 4.00
N VAL A 52 4.14 -16.77 5.14
CA VAL A 52 4.84 -16.86 6.43
C VAL A 52 5.01 -18.33 6.86
N ASP A 53 3.96 -19.14 6.77
CA ASP A 53 3.96 -20.54 7.20
C ASP A 53 4.92 -21.40 6.36
N ARG A 54 5.11 -21.04 5.09
CA ARG A 54 6.14 -21.69 4.23
C ARG A 54 7.55 -21.15 4.45
N GLY A 55 7.73 -20.07 5.22
CA GLY A 55 9.02 -19.39 5.36
C GLY A 55 9.49 -18.69 4.07
N ASP A 56 8.57 -18.38 3.16
CA ASP A 56 8.84 -17.80 1.84
C ASP A 56 8.96 -16.27 1.93
N LEU A 57 9.96 -15.79 2.64
CA LEU A 57 10.22 -14.37 2.92
C LEU A 57 11.52 -13.87 2.31
N GLY A 58 12.08 -14.62 1.35
CA GLY A 58 13.33 -14.30 0.66
C GLY A 58 13.18 -13.23 -0.42
N TYR A 59 14.27 -13.01 -1.14
CA TYR A 59 14.27 -12.14 -2.31
C TYR A 59 13.37 -12.70 -3.40
N GLN A 60 12.45 -11.87 -3.90
CA GLN A 60 11.58 -12.20 -5.01
C GLN A 60 12.23 -11.80 -6.34
N THR A 61 12.66 -12.77 -7.11
CA THR A 61 13.24 -12.55 -8.45
C THR A 61 12.17 -12.46 -9.54
N GLU A 62 10.95 -12.93 -9.25
CA GLU A 62 9.86 -13.13 -10.20
C GLU A 62 8.69 -12.13 -10.00
N LEU A 63 8.95 -10.95 -9.42
CA LEU A 63 7.93 -9.91 -9.27
C LEU A 63 7.27 -9.56 -10.62
N ASN A 64 8.04 -9.63 -11.69
CA ASN A 64 7.55 -9.34 -13.04
C ASN A 64 6.67 -10.45 -13.59
N GLU A 65 6.76 -11.69 -13.11
CA GLU A 65 5.96 -12.82 -13.63
C GLU A 65 4.56 -12.91 -13.01
N SER A 66 4.35 -12.40 -11.83
CA SER A 66 3.06 -12.48 -11.12
C SER A 66 2.43 -11.14 -10.82
N LEU A 67 3.19 -10.22 -10.22
CA LEU A 67 2.69 -8.92 -9.75
C LEU A 67 2.37 -7.99 -10.93
N VAL A 68 3.30 -7.82 -11.85
CA VAL A 68 3.15 -6.90 -13.00
C VAL A 68 1.97 -7.30 -13.89
N PRO A 69 1.83 -8.57 -14.34
CA PRO A 69 0.66 -8.98 -15.11
C PRO A 69 -0.66 -8.84 -14.35
N SER A 70 -0.66 -9.05 -13.04
CA SER A 70 -1.86 -8.88 -12.20
C SER A 70 -2.26 -7.42 -12.09
N TRP A 71 -1.29 -6.53 -11.91
CA TRP A 71 -1.50 -5.09 -11.88
C TRP A 71 -2.00 -4.55 -13.22
N ARG A 72 -1.41 -4.98 -14.36
CA ARG A 72 -1.87 -4.63 -15.71
C ARG A 72 -3.33 -5.00 -15.93
N ARG A 73 -3.71 -6.24 -15.59
CA ARG A 73 -5.12 -6.68 -15.70
C ARG A 73 -6.05 -5.83 -14.83
N TRP A 74 -5.60 -5.39 -13.67
CA TRP A 74 -6.38 -4.53 -12.79
C TRP A 74 -6.55 -3.12 -13.38
N LEU A 75 -5.47 -2.51 -13.88
CA LEU A 75 -5.49 -1.20 -14.55
C LEU A 75 -6.41 -1.19 -15.77
N ASP A 76 -6.29 -2.20 -16.62
CA ASP A 76 -7.14 -2.34 -17.79
C ASP A 76 -8.63 -2.45 -17.41
N ARG A 77 -8.96 -3.37 -16.52
CA ARG A 77 -10.36 -3.57 -16.09
C ARG A 77 -10.96 -2.39 -15.35
N ARG A 78 -10.17 -1.70 -14.56
CA ARG A 78 -10.69 -0.65 -13.67
C ARG A 78 -10.66 0.73 -14.32
N HIS A 79 -9.69 0.98 -15.15
CA HIS A 79 -9.39 2.31 -15.70
C HIS A 79 -9.30 2.33 -17.23
N GLY A 80 -9.40 1.20 -17.91
CA GLY A 80 -9.19 1.12 -19.37
C GLY A 80 -7.76 1.46 -19.77
N LEU A 81 -6.79 1.34 -18.85
CA LEU A 81 -5.41 1.70 -19.07
C LEU A 81 -4.58 0.46 -19.40
N SER A 82 -4.15 0.37 -20.66
CA SER A 82 -3.25 -0.69 -21.13
C SER A 82 -1.82 -0.16 -21.20
N LEU A 83 -0.96 -0.67 -20.32
CA LEU A 83 0.47 -0.33 -20.29
C LEU A 83 1.30 -1.54 -20.72
N PRO A 84 2.38 -1.36 -21.51
CA PRO A 84 3.34 -2.42 -21.79
C PRO A 84 4.13 -2.82 -20.53
N GLU A 85 4.57 -4.07 -20.46
CA GLU A 85 5.29 -4.60 -19.28
C GLU A 85 6.51 -3.79 -18.87
N PRO A 86 7.39 -3.35 -19.79
CA PRO A 86 8.60 -2.61 -19.40
C PRO A 86 8.32 -1.25 -18.77
N GLU A 87 7.08 -0.76 -18.81
CA GLU A 87 6.70 0.53 -18.19
C GLU A 87 6.21 0.41 -16.75
N ILE A 88 6.20 -0.79 -16.18
CA ILE A 88 5.70 -1.02 -14.81
C ILE A 88 6.84 -1.53 -13.93
N TRP A 89 7.23 -0.72 -12.96
CA TRP A 89 8.24 -1.07 -11.96
C TRP A 89 7.64 -1.01 -10.56
N PRO A 90 7.66 -2.11 -9.80
CA PRO A 90 7.22 -2.11 -8.41
C PRO A 90 8.27 -1.45 -7.51
N PHE A 91 7.80 -0.59 -6.61
CA PHE A 91 8.59 0.01 -5.54
C PHE A 91 8.05 -0.41 -4.17
N ALA A 92 8.91 -0.41 -3.15
CA ALA A 92 8.52 -0.73 -1.79
C ALA A 92 7.56 0.31 -1.16
N GLY A 93 7.46 1.51 -1.74
CA GLY A 93 6.54 2.55 -1.29
C GLY A 93 6.50 3.73 -2.24
N VAL A 94 5.44 4.53 -2.12
CA VAL A 94 5.19 5.70 -2.99
C VAL A 94 6.31 6.72 -2.92
N LEU A 95 6.84 7.01 -1.72
CA LEU A 95 7.94 7.97 -1.55
C LEU A 95 9.20 7.52 -2.28
N HIS A 96 9.51 6.23 -2.28
CA HIS A 96 10.65 5.67 -3.00
C HIS A 96 10.50 5.84 -4.52
N GLY A 97 9.30 5.61 -5.04
CA GLY A 97 9.00 5.87 -6.46
C GLY A 97 9.10 7.35 -6.82
N LEU A 98 8.59 8.23 -5.96
CA LEU A 98 8.68 9.69 -6.15
C LEU A 98 10.13 10.17 -6.11
N GLU A 99 10.91 9.75 -5.15
CA GLU A 99 12.35 10.08 -5.05
C GLU A 99 13.10 9.67 -6.31
N THR A 100 12.88 8.43 -6.77
CA THR A 100 13.47 7.93 -8.01
C THR A 100 13.09 8.79 -9.21
N ALA A 101 11.82 9.16 -9.33
CA ALA A 101 11.35 10.03 -10.42
C ALA A 101 12.02 11.40 -10.37
N LEU A 102 12.12 12.02 -9.19
CA LEU A 102 12.81 13.30 -9.02
C LEU A 102 14.29 13.20 -9.42
N MET A 103 14.98 12.16 -8.94
CA MET A 103 16.40 11.95 -9.29
C MET A 103 16.63 11.79 -10.80
N LEU A 104 15.70 11.16 -11.51
CA LEU A 104 15.83 10.92 -12.95
C LEU A 104 15.45 12.15 -13.80
N HIS A 105 14.53 12.98 -13.32
CA HIS A 105 13.93 14.06 -14.13
C HIS A 105 14.29 15.47 -13.69
N THR A 106 15.08 15.64 -12.60
CA THR A 106 15.50 16.96 -12.12
C THR A 106 17.01 17.01 -11.90
N ARG A 107 17.53 18.23 -11.81
CA ARG A 107 18.93 18.55 -11.47
C ARG A 107 18.96 19.45 -10.24
N PRO A 108 20.09 19.53 -9.54
CA PRO A 108 20.26 20.48 -8.44
C PRO A 108 19.93 21.92 -8.90
N GLY A 109 18.98 22.56 -8.23
CA GLY A 109 18.50 23.91 -8.56
C GLY A 109 17.18 23.96 -9.32
N ASP A 110 16.68 22.83 -9.83
CA ASP A 110 15.36 22.79 -10.47
C ASP A 110 14.24 22.96 -9.44
N GLY A 111 13.16 23.62 -9.86
CA GLY A 111 11.97 23.79 -9.04
C GLY A 111 11.05 22.58 -9.09
N VAL A 112 10.52 22.17 -7.93
CA VAL A 112 9.47 21.16 -7.81
C VAL A 112 8.19 21.82 -7.30
N ALA A 113 7.11 21.73 -8.07
CA ALA A 113 5.81 22.23 -7.64
C ALA A 113 5.12 21.23 -6.71
N LEU A 114 4.68 21.72 -5.55
CA LEU A 114 3.88 20.96 -4.58
C LEU A 114 2.49 21.60 -4.47
N PHE A 115 1.47 20.78 -4.16
CA PHE A 115 0.08 21.22 -3.90
C PHE A 115 -0.37 20.73 -2.53
#